data_a0c8055d25e52a273de365bfb6c28a6b
#
_entry.id   a0c8055d25e52a273de365bfb6c28a6b
#
_cell.length_a   1.000
_cell.length_b   1.000
_cell.length_c   1.000
_cell.angle_alpha   90.00
_cell.angle_beta   90.00
_cell.angle_gamma   90.00
#
_symmetry.space_group_name_H-M   'P 1'
#
loop_
_entity.id
_entity.type
_entity.pdbx_description
1 polymer ?
#
loop_
_entity_poly.entity_id
_entity_poly.type
_entity_poly.pdbx_seq_one_letter_code
_entity_poly.pdbx_strand_id
1 'polypeptide(L)'
;MLFRSICREVRAVVLIAVSAAIPMAGFGQTPEPLDVTGKLEYHVKCAVGPGAILGDAAYAAILQADDAPLEWKQGGEAFGKRVASMVAWSGIHNALAFGLDSSLHQDPRYYRAGGSGFWRRSGHALRETLLTHTDSGGETLSTWRIGSAYGSAFLSNLWYPDRLNNARLGFIQGSVTLGFDVMGNLGKEFWPDVKRKVLHRP
;
A
#
# COMPACT_ATOMS: atom_id res chain seq x y z
N MET A 1 3.71 -18.38 22.83
CA MET A 1 3.44 -16.94 22.98
C MET A 1 3.64 -16.15 21.66
N LEU A 2 4.68 -16.43 20.86
CA LEU A 2 4.94 -15.71 19.60
C LEU A 2 3.80 -15.82 18.55
N PHE A 3 3.16 -16.97 18.45
CA PHE A 3 2.10 -17.21 17.44
C PHE A 3 0.81 -16.40 17.71
N ARG A 4 0.49 -16.14 18.97
CA ARG A 4 -0.64 -15.28 19.35
C ARG A 4 -0.39 -13.80 19.07
N SER A 5 0.86 -13.35 19.20
CA SER A 5 1.26 -11.98 18.85
C SER A 5 1.15 -11.74 17.34
N ILE A 6 1.68 -12.66 16.51
CA ILE A 6 1.63 -12.55 15.03
C ILE A 6 0.18 -12.61 14.53
N CYS A 7 -0.66 -13.50 15.06
CA CYS A 7 -2.08 -13.55 14.71
C CYS A 7 -2.85 -12.29 15.14
N ARG A 8 -2.44 -11.64 16.22
CA ARG A 8 -3.04 -10.40 16.70
C ARG A 8 -2.64 -9.22 15.81
N GLU A 9 -1.37 -9.15 15.40
CA GLU A 9 -0.88 -8.16 14.45
C GLU A 9 -1.53 -8.32 13.06
N VAL A 10 -1.72 -9.55 12.58
CA VAL A 10 -2.39 -9.83 11.30
C VAL A 10 -3.90 -9.53 11.35
N ARG A 11 -4.58 -9.70 12.49
CA ARG A 11 -6.00 -9.34 12.63
C ARG A 11 -6.24 -7.83 12.62
N ALA A 12 -5.32 -7.05 13.19
CA ALA A 12 -5.39 -5.58 13.15
C ALA A 12 -5.25 -5.05 11.71
N VAL A 13 -4.42 -5.70 10.90
CA VAL A 13 -4.10 -5.34 9.52
C VAL A 13 -5.30 -5.49 8.58
N VAL A 14 -6.22 -6.41 8.82
CA VAL A 14 -7.37 -6.70 7.94
C VAL A 14 -8.46 -5.62 7.97
N LEU A 15 -8.52 -4.79 9.00
CA LEU A 15 -9.65 -3.86 9.21
C LEU A 15 -9.50 -2.46 8.59
N ILE A 16 -8.33 -2.07 8.05
CA ILE A 16 -8.10 -0.67 7.64
C ILE A 16 -7.91 -0.43 6.13
N ALA A 17 -7.99 -1.43 5.29
CA ALA A 17 -7.87 -1.27 3.84
C ALA A 17 -8.99 -0.42 3.18
N VAL A 18 -9.84 0.27 3.96
CA VAL A 18 -11.04 0.95 3.46
C VAL A 18 -10.83 2.45 3.15
N SER A 19 -9.72 3.05 3.57
CA SER A 19 -9.65 4.52 3.61
C SER A 19 -8.90 5.23 2.48
N ALA A 20 -8.19 4.55 1.61
CA ALA A 20 -7.42 5.20 0.53
C ALA A 20 -8.17 5.19 -0.82
N ALA A 21 -9.38 5.75 -0.87
CA ALA A 21 -10.07 6.00 -2.13
C ALA A 21 -9.61 7.33 -2.74
N ILE A 22 -8.51 7.30 -3.48
CA ILE A 22 -8.13 8.40 -4.36
C ILE A 22 -9.09 8.38 -5.56
N PRO A 23 -9.70 9.51 -5.95
CA PRO A 23 -10.57 9.57 -7.12
C PRO A 23 -9.77 9.27 -8.39
N MET A 24 -10.11 8.19 -9.06
CA MET A 24 -9.51 7.80 -10.33
C MET A 24 -10.38 8.24 -11.49
N ALA A 25 -9.75 8.90 -12.45
CA ALA A 25 -10.35 9.29 -13.72
C ALA A 25 -10.69 8.08 -14.60
N GLY A 26 -11.73 8.19 -15.30
CA GLY A 26 -12.27 7.75 -16.58
C GLY A 26 -11.87 6.46 -17.26
N PHE A 27 -12.89 5.96 -17.90
CA PHE A 27 -12.98 4.70 -18.65
C PHE A 27 -12.21 4.68 -19.98
N GLY A 28 -11.66 3.52 -20.34
CA GLY A 28 -11.72 2.99 -21.71
C GLY A 28 -10.59 3.34 -22.68
N GLN A 29 -9.59 4.12 -22.28
CA GLN A 29 -8.32 4.25 -23.02
C GLN A 29 -7.20 3.97 -22.01
N THR A 30 -6.17 3.24 -22.44
CA THR A 30 -4.91 3.24 -21.69
C THR A 30 -4.45 4.70 -21.64
N PRO A 31 -4.45 5.34 -20.47
CA PRO A 31 -3.98 6.73 -20.39
C PRO A 31 -2.56 6.78 -20.90
N GLU A 32 -2.18 7.90 -21.50
CA GLU A 32 -0.77 8.11 -21.86
C GLU A 32 0.14 7.71 -20.70
N PRO A 33 1.27 7.04 -21.00
CA PRO A 33 2.27 6.71 -19.97
C PRO A 33 2.64 7.96 -19.19
N LEU A 34 2.82 7.82 -17.88
CA LEU A 34 3.34 8.91 -17.08
C LEU A 34 4.80 9.17 -17.45
N ASP A 35 5.13 10.42 -17.68
CA ASP A 35 6.52 10.83 -17.69
C ASP A 35 7.12 10.76 -16.27
N VAL A 36 8.43 10.97 -16.15
CA VAL A 36 9.13 10.91 -14.87
C VAL A 36 8.52 11.87 -13.84
N THR A 37 8.10 13.05 -14.28
CA THR A 37 7.47 14.05 -13.40
C THR A 37 6.11 13.57 -12.91
N GLY A 38 5.30 13.00 -13.78
CA GLY A 38 4.00 12.41 -13.42
C GLY A 38 4.14 11.22 -12.46
N LYS A 39 5.16 10.37 -12.63
CA LYS A 39 5.47 9.29 -11.69
C LYS A 39 5.89 9.84 -10.33
N LEU A 40 6.74 10.88 -10.30
CA LEU A 40 7.13 11.54 -9.06
C LEU A 40 5.91 12.12 -8.32
N GLU A 41 5.06 12.87 -9.04
CA GLU A 41 3.82 13.39 -8.46
C GLU A 41 2.92 12.30 -7.89
N TYR A 42 2.78 11.20 -8.61
CA TYR A 42 2.00 10.05 -8.17
C TYR A 42 2.53 9.52 -6.82
N HIS A 43 3.82 9.25 -6.72
CA HIS A 43 4.43 8.73 -5.51
C HIS A 43 4.47 9.74 -4.36
N VAL A 44 4.70 11.02 -4.63
CA VAL A 44 4.60 12.08 -3.61
C VAL A 44 3.17 12.13 -3.03
N LYS A 45 2.15 12.08 -3.87
CA LYS A 45 0.74 12.02 -3.39
C LYS A 45 0.45 10.77 -2.58
N CYS A 46 1.03 9.63 -2.95
CA CYS A 46 0.90 8.38 -2.21
C CYS A 46 1.67 8.37 -0.89
N ALA A 47 2.79 9.12 -0.78
CA ALA A 47 3.60 9.20 0.43
C ALA A 47 3.08 10.22 1.46
N VAL A 48 2.74 11.42 1.00
CA VAL A 48 2.43 12.56 1.89
C VAL A 48 1.12 13.26 1.58
N GLY A 49 0.31 12.71 0.69
CA GLY A 49 -1.04 13.22 0.45
C GLY A 49 -1.92 13.10 1.72
N PRO A 50 -2.99 13.93 1.83
CA PRO A 50 -3.83 13.92 3.03
C PRO A 50 -4.38 12.53 3.38
N GLY A 51 -4.74 11.73 2.37
CA GLY A 51 -5.20 10.35 2.57
C GLY A 51 -4.12 9.42 3.09
N ALA A 52 -2.86 9.57 2.63
CA ALA A 52 -1.72 8.79 3.10
C ALA A 52 -1.42 9.10 4.57
N ILE A 53 -1.30 10.38 4.92
CA ILE A 53 -1.05 10.81 6.30
C ILE A 53 -2.15 10.34 7.26
N LEU A 54 -3.42 10.42 6.85
CA LEU A 54 -4.54 9.90 7.64
C LEU A 54 -4.46 8.38 7.78
N GLY A 55 -4.08 7.66 6.73
CA GLY A 55 -3.87 6.21 6.75
C GLY A 55 -2.73 5.82 7.69
N ASP A 56 -1.60 6.51 7.61
CA ASP A 56 -0.44 6.30 8.49
C ASP A 56 -0.79 6.55 9.96
N ALA A 57 -1.52 7.64 10.25
CA ALA A 57 -1.97 7.94 11.60
C ALA A 57 -2.99 6.91 12.12
N ALA A 58 -3.90 6.45 11.27
CA ALA A 58 -4.87 5.41 11.64
C ALA A 58 -4.17 4.08 11.92
N TYR A 59 -3.18 3.70 11.10
CA TYR A 59 -2.39 2.49 11.35
C TYR A 59 -1.56 2.61 12.63
N ALA A 60 -0.94 3.78 12.88
CA ALA A 60 -0.25 4.05 14.12
C ALA A 60 -1.18 3.95 15.34
N ALA A 61 -2.45 4.36 15.23
CA ALA A 61 -3.44 4.22 16.30
C ALA A 61 -3.75 2.75 16.61
N ILE A 62 -3.76 1.87 15.61
CA ILE A 62 -3.92 0.44 15.82
C ILE A 62 -2.69 -0.14 16.51
N LEU A 63 -1.50 0.20 16.04
CA LEU A 63 -0.26 -0.22 16.69
C LEU A 63 -0.22 0.25 18.15
N GLN A 64 -0.76 1.45 18.41
CA GLN A 64 -0.89 1.98 19.78
C GLN A 64 -1.87 1.15 20.62
N ALA A 65 -3.03 0.79 20.07
CA ALA A 65 -4.03 -0.01 20.75
C ALA A 65 -3.53 -1.44 21.06
N ASP A 66 -2.73 -2.01 20.14
CA ASP A 66 -2.12 -3.34 20.30
C ASP A 66 -0.78 -3.32 21.05
N ASP A 67 -0.33 -2.16 21.53
CA ASP A 67 0.97 -1.96 22.18
C ASP A 67 2.15 -2.49 21.34
N ALA A 68 2.12 -2.22 20.06
CA ALA A 68 3.12 -2.71 19.10
C ALA A 68 3.97 -1.55 18.54
N PRO A 69 5.30 -1.65 18.56
CA PRO A 69 6.08 -2.62 19.34
C PRO A 69 6.04 -2.33 20.85
N LEU A 70 6.12 -3.36 21.67
CA LEU A 70 6.07 -3.26 23.14
C LEU A 70 7.13 -2.32 23.71
N GLU A 71 8.30 -2.27 23.07
CA GLU A 71 9.44 -1.46 23.49
C GLU A 71 9.15 0.04 23.43
N TRP A 72 8.19 0.47 22.60
CA TRP A 72 7.82 1.89 22.49
C TRP A 72 6.82 2.32 23.57
N LYS A 73 6.25 1.36 24.31
CA LYS A 73 5.30 1.61 25.41
C LYS A 73 4.01 2.32 24.95
N GLN A 74 3.31 2.96 25.89
CA GLN A 74 2.06 3.69 25.67
C GLN A 74 2.25 5.19 25.96
N GLY A 75 1.27 6.00 25.56
CA GLY A 75 1.25 7.44 25.77
C GLY A 75 1.47 8.25 24.50
N GLY A 76 1.40 9.58 24.62
CA GLY A 76 1.46 10.49 23.48
C GLY A 76 2.79 10.46 22.73
N GLU A 77 3.91 10.34 23.44
CA GLU A 77 5.24 10.21 22.84
C GLU A 77 5.35 8.92 22.00
N ALA A 78 4.89 7.81 22.58
CA ALA A 78 4.88 6.51 21.88
C ALA A 78 3.99 6.54 20.64
N PHE A 79 2.84 7.19 20.71
CA PHE A 79 1.97 7.40 19.57
C PHE A 79 2.65 8.25 18.47
N GLY A 80 3.26 9.37 18.87
CA GLY A 80 4.03 10.21 17.93
C GLY A 80 5.15 9.45 17.25
N LYS A 81 5.87 8.59 17.97
CA LYS A 81 6.91 7.71 17.41
C LYS A 81 6.35 6.71 16.39
N ARG A 82 5.17 6.14 16.65
CA ARG A 82 4.49 5.25 15.70
C ARG A 82 4.07 5.98 14.43
N VAL A 83 3.46 7.17 14.58
CA VAL A 83 3.09 8.00 13.42
C VAL A 83 4.33 8.37 12.59
N ALA A 84 5.39 8.86 13.23
CA ALA A 84 6.63 9.21 12.54
C ALA A 84 7.25 8.01 11.82
N SER A 85 7.21 6.82 12.44
CA SER A 85 7.67 5.58 11.82
C SER A 85 6.85 5.20 10.57
N MET A 86 5.53 5.37 10.60
CA MET A 86 4.67 5.07 9.44
C MET A 86 4.91 6.06 8.31
N VAL A 87 5.00 7.35 8.60
CA VAL A 87 5.30 8.38 7.59
C VAL A 87 6.69 8.15 6.98
N ALA A 88 7.70 7.82 7.78
CA ALA A 88 9.04 7.50 7.29
C ALA A 88 9.02 6.25 6.38
N TRP A 89 8.32 5.21 6.80
CA TRP A 89 8.14 3.99 6.00
C TRP A 89 7.44 4.30 4.67
N SER A 90 6.35 5.05 4.71
CA SER A 90 5.58 5.47 3.52
C SER A 90 6.44 6.28 2.55
N GLY A 91 7.24 7.21 3.07
CA GLY A 91 8.19 8.00 2.28
C GLY A 91 9.26 7.13 1.60
N ILE A 92 9.89 6.21 2.35
CA ILE A 92 10.90 5.28 1.81
C ILE A 92 10.28 4.35 0.77
N HIS A 93 9.11 3.78 1.07
CA HIS A 93 8.41 2.90 0.14
C HIS A 93 8.14 3.59 -1.20
N ASN A 94 7.59 4.80 -1.17
CA ASN A 94 7.27 5.54 -2.39
C ASN A 94 8.52 6.07 -3.11
N ALA A 95 9.60 6.40 -2.40
CA ALA A 95 10.88 6.76 -3.02
C ALA A 95 11.51 5.59 -3.77
N LEU A 96 11.50 4.39 -3.16
CA LEU A 96 11.96 3.16 -3.82
C LEU A 96 11.08 2.80 -5.01
N ALA A 97 9.76 2.91 -4.86
CA ALA A 97 8.80 2.64 -5.92
C ALA A 97 9.03 3.56 -7.13
N PHE A 98 9.16 4.88 -6.89
CA PHE A 98 9.49 5.86 -7.92
C PHE A 98 10.83 5.57 -8.62
N GLY A 99 11.87 5.24 -7.85
CA GLY A 99 13.18 4.91 -8.43
C GLY A 99 13.12 3.67 -9.33
N LEU A 100 12.39 2.64 -8.89
CA LEU A 100 12.26 1.40 -9.64
C LEU A 100 11.36 1.53 -10.88
N ASP A 101 10.17 2.12 -10.74
CA ASP A 101 9.24 2.24 -11.87
C ASP A 101 9.74 3.19 -12.96
N SER A 102 10.43 4.27 -12.56
CA SER A 102 11.04 5.19 -13.51
C SER A 102 12.21 4.56 -14.26
N SER A 103 13.08 3.82 -13.53
CA SER A 103 14.25 3.16 -14.13
C SER A 103 13.87 1.98 -15.03
N LEU A 104 12.78 1.27 -14.71
CA LEU A 104 12.31 0.08 -15.43
C LEU A 104 11.19 0.38 -16.42
N HIS A 105 10.85 1.67 -16.61
CA HIS A 105 9.77 2.11 -17.50
C HIS A 105 8.43 1.40 -17.21
N GLN A 106 8.10 1.26 -15.91
CA GLN A 106 6.87 0.63 -15.44
C GLN A 106 5.85 1.69 -15.01
N ASP A 107 4.55 1.46 -15.27
CA ASP A 107 3.48 2.38 -14.86
C ASP A 107 2.97 2.02 -13.45
N PRO A 108 3.02 2.93 -12.46
CA PRO A 108 2.58 2.64 -11.10
C PRO A 108 1.05 2.59 -10.94
N ARG A 109 0.29 3.03 -11.93
CA ARG A 109 -1.16 3.13 -11.83
C ARG A 109 -1.83 1.76 -11.92
N TYR A 110 -2.98 1.67 -11.28
CA TYR A 110 -3.88 0.52 -11.38
C TYR A 110 -4.92 0.75 -12.47
N TYR A 111 -5.05 -0.18 -13.39
CA TYR A 111 -6.04 -0.16 -14.46
C TYR A 111 -7.19 -1.11 -14.13
N ARG A 112 -8.43 -0.58 -14.13
CA ARG A 112 -9.59 -1.37 -13.72
C ARG A 112 -10.01 -2.32 -14.84
N ALA A 113 -10.44 -3.55 -14.46
CA ALA A 113 -10.98 -4.52 -15.39
C ALA A 113 -12.28 -4.06 -16.04
N GLY A 114 -13.09 -3.31 -15.31
CA GLY A 114 -14.42 -2.92 -15.72
C GLY A 114 -15.37 -4.12 -15.93
N GLY A 115 -16.60 -3.85 -16.37
CA GLY A 115 -17.59 -4.89 -16.68
C GLY A 115 -18.15 -5.59 -15.45
N SER A 116 -18.76 -6.79 -15.64
CA SER A 116 -19.44 -7.58 -14.62
C SER A 116 -18.61 -8.80 -14.16
N GLY A 117 -18.99 -9.36 -13.02
CA GLY A 117 -18.40 -10.58 -12.46
C GLY A 117 -17.38 -10.32 -11.35
N PHE A 118 -17.78 -10.66 -10.11
CA PHE A 118 -16.93 -10.47 -8.93
C PHE A 118 -15.60 -11.20 -9.05
N TRP A 119 -15.60 -12.48 -9.37
CA TRP A 119 -14.39 -13.30 -9.42
C TRP A 119 -13.42 -12.87 -10.53
N ARG A 120 -13.95 -12.50 -11.69
CA ARG A 120 -13.11 -11.99 -12.80
C ARG A 120 -12.39 -10.70 -12.41
N ARG A 121 -13.11 -9.76 -11.81
CA ARG A 121 -12.57 -8.47 -11.37
C ARG A 121 -11.58 -8.64 -10.21
N SER A 122 -11.89 -9.53 -9.27
CA SER A 122 -10.96 -9.85 -8.17
C SER A 122 -9.68 -10.52 -8.66
N GLY A 123 -9.79 -11.45 -9.62
CA GLY A 123 -8.64 -12.08 -10.26
C GLY A 123 -7.79 -11.07 -11.03
N HIS A 124 -8.42 -10.10 -11.70
CA HIS A 124 -7.72 -9.01 -12.37
C HIS A 124 -6.97 -8.12 -11.35
N ALA A 125 -7.60 -7.72 -10.25
CA ALA A 125 -6.97 -6.92 -9.21
C ALA A 125 -5.73 -7.63 -8.60
N LEU A 126 -5.82 -8.95 -8.40
CA LEU A 126 -4.69 -9.75 -7.95
C LEU A 126 -3.58 -9.80 -9.01
N ARG A 127 -3.94 -10.02 -10.29
CA ARG A 127 -3.00 -10.03 -11.41
C ARG A 127 -2.26 -8.70 -11.53
N GLU A 128 -2.97 -7.57 -11.50
CA GLU A 128 -2.41 -6.21 -11.56
C GLU A 128 -1.54 -5.84 -10.33
N THR A 129 -1.56 -6.63 -9.28
CA THR A 129 -0.61 -6.47 -8.17
C THR A 129 0.74 -7.10 -8.51
N LEU A 130 0.73 -8.23 -9.22
CA LEU A 130 1.94 -8.95 -9.59
C LEU A 130 2.50 -8.53 -10.95
N LEU A 131 1.64 -8.09 -11.86
CA LEU A 131 1.99 -7.58 -13.17
C LEU A 131 1.70 -6.08 -13.24
N THR A 132 2.43 -5.39 -14.09
CA THR A 132 2.24 -3.96 -14.33
C THR A 132 2.42 -3.66 -15.81
N HIS A 133 1.84 -2.55 -16.25
CA HIS A 133 2.04 -2.06 -17.60
C HIS A 133 3.40 -1.40 -17.73
N THR A 134 4.00 -1.50 -18.92
CA THR A 134 5.19 -0.74 -19.27
C THR A 134 4.81 0.54 -19.99
N ASP A 135 5.67 1.55 -19.96
CA ASP A 135 5.46 2.80 -20.70
C ASP A 135 5.32 2.60 -22.22
N SER A 136 5.78 1.45 -22.75
CA SER A 136 5.62 1.04 -24.14
C SER A 136 4.32 0.29 -24.44
N GLY A 137 3.43 0.11 -23.46
CA GLY A 137 2.13 -0.55 -23.62
C GLY A 137 2.16 -2.07 -23.45
N GLY A 138 3.30 -2.67 -23.10
CA GLY A 138 3.42 -4.09 -22.75
C GLY A 138 3.06 -4.35 -21.28
N GLU A 139 3.17 -5.63 -20.87
CA GLU A 139 3.03 -6.05 -19.48
C GLU A 139 4.30 -6.76 -19.00
N THR A 140 4.63 -6.58 -17.75
CA THR A 140 5.80 -7.19 -17.11
C THR A 140 5.53 -7.46 -15.63
N LEU A 141 6.43 -8.21 -14.97
CA LEU A 141 6.38 -8.36 -13.52
C LEU A 141 6.49 -6.99 -12.85
N SER A 142 5.65 -6.72 -11.86
CA SER A 142 5.66 -5.46 -11.10
C SER A 142 6.86 -5.40 -10.16
N THR A 143 8.04 -5.22 -10.75
CA THR A 143 9.32 -5.21 -10.03
C THR A 143 9.40 -4.02 -9.08
N TRP A 144 8.83 -2.87 -9.48
CA TRP A 144 8.77 -1.69 -8.63
C TRP A 144 7.97 -1.96 -7.34
N ARG A 145 6.82 -2.63 -7.43
CA ARG A 145 5.95 -2.92 -6.28
C ARG A 145 6.59 -3.94 -5.35
N ILE A 146 7.12 -5.02 -5.92
CA ILE A 146 7.79 -6.07 -5.14
C ILE A 146 9.06 -5.50 -4.49
N GLY A 147 9.89 -4.81 -5.25
CA GLY A 147 11.14 -4.22 -4.77
C GLY A 147 10.92 -3.17 -3.68
N SER A 148 9.96 -2.27 -3.84
CA SER A 148 9.64 -1.26 -2.82
C SER A 148 9.03 -1.87 -1.56
N ALA A 149 8.16 -2.89 -1.69
CA ALA A 149 7.55 -3.56 -0.56
C ALA A 149 8.60 -4.24 0.34
N TYR A 150 9.48 -5.03 -0.23
CA TYR A 150 10.54 -5.68 0.55
C TYR A 150 11.65 -4.70 0.93
N GLY A 151 12.06 -3.79 0.04
CA GLY A 151 13.08 -2.79 0.31
C GLY A 151 12.71 -1.89 1.49
N SER A 152 11.50 -1.35 1.52
CA SER A 152 11.04 -0.52 2.64
C SER A 152 10.88 -1.32 3.94
N ALA A 153 10.45 -2.59 3.86
CA ALA A 153 10.36 -3.48 5.02
C ALA A 153 11.73 -3.73 5.65
N PHE A 154 12.75 -4.02 4.85
CA PHE A 154 14.10 -4.20 5.36
C PHE A 154 14.74 -2.90 5.86
N LEU A 155 14.52 -1.78 5.18
CA LEU A 155 15.02 -0.49 5.63
C LEU A 155 14.34 -0.04 6.93
N SER A 156 13.07 -0.34 7.13
CA SER A 156 12.37 0.00 8.37
C SER A 156 12.95 -0.72 9.60
N ASN A 157 13.58 -1.87 9.42
CA ASN A 157 14.25 -2.57 10.49
C ASN A 157 15.34 -1.73 11.17
N LEU A 158 15.92 -0.74 10.47
CA LEU A 158 17.01 0.09 11.00
C LEU A 158 16.60 0.94 12.21
N TRP A 159 15.31 1.26 12.37
CA TRP A 159 14.82 2.05 13.50
C TRP A 159 13.82 1.31 14.39
N TYR A 160 13.48 0.08 14.03
CA TYR A 160 12.67 -0.78 14.88
C TYR A 160 13.51 -1.40 16.01
N PRO A 161 12.90 -1.82 17.12
CA PRO A 161 13.61 -2.52 18.18
C PRO A 161 14.37 -3.75 17.68
N ASP A 162 15.54 -4.05 18.30
CA ASP A 162 16.43 -5.15 17.90
C ASP A 162 15.70 -6.49 17.77
N ARG A 163 14.72 -6.78 18.62
CA ARG A 163 13.89 -7.98 18.54
C ARG A 163 13.17 -8.10 17.20
N LEU A 164 12.83 -6.98 16.58
CA LEU A 164 12.12 -6.90 15.29
C LEU A 164 13.06 -6.70 14.10
N ASN A 165 14.32 -6.41 14.35
CA ASN A 165 15.34 -6.25 13.32
C ASN A 165 15.90 -7.61 12.89
N ASN A 166 15.16 -8.34 12.06
CA ASN A 166 15.62 -9.61 11.50
C ASN A 166 15.00 -9.88 10.12
N ALA A 167 15.69 -10.69 9.31
CA ALA A 167 15.29 -10.98 7.95
C ALA A 167 13.89 -11.61 7.85
N ARG A 168 13.52 -12.50 8.79
CA ARG A 168 12.20 -13.13 8.79
C ARG A 168 11.08 -12.09 8.88
N LEU A 169 11.22 -11.11 9.76
CA LEU A 169 10.21 -10.05 9.88
C LEU A 169 10.20 -9.12 8.68
N GLY A 170 11.36 -8.81 8.09
CA GLY A 170 11.44 -8.08 6.84
C GLY A 170 10.66 -8.77 5.71
N PHE A 171 10.80 -10.08 5.56
CA PHE A 171 10.02 -10.85 4.58
C PHE A 171 8.51 -10.87 4.91
N ILE A 172 8.14 -11.03 6.17
CA ILE A 172 6.73 -10.98 6.59
C ILE A 172 6.13 -9.61 6.29
N GLN A 173 6.80 -8.53 6.66
CA GLN A 173 6.33 -7.17 6.43
C GLN A 173 6.22 -6.84 4.94
N GLY A 174 7.20 -7.20 4.12
CA GLY A 174 7.12 -7.05 2.67
C GLY A 174 5.95 -7.80 2.05
N SER A 175 5.70 -9.05 2.52
CA SER A 175 4.55 -9.83 2.06
C SER A 175 3.22 -9.23 2.51
N VAL A 176 3.15 -8.69 3.72
CA VAL A 176 1.98 -7.95 4.22
C VAL A 176 1.74 -6.69 3.39
N THR A 177 2.78 -5.96 3.03
CA THR A 177 2.67 -4.79 2.14
C THR A 177 2.07 -5.17 0.80
N LEU A 178 2.55 -6.24 0.15
CA LEU A 178 1.92 -6.74 -1.09
C LEU A 178 0.46 -7.16 -0.89
N GLY A 179 0.12 -7.71 0.27
CA GLY A 179 -1.27 -8.00 0.63
C GLY A 179 -2.12 -6.73 0.70
N PHE A 180 -1.59 -5.62 1.22
CA PHE A 180 -2.26 -4.32 1.20
C PHE A 180 -2.42 -3.77 -0.21
N ASP A 181 -1.44 -3.95 -1.09
CA ASP A 181 -1.56 -3.57 -2.49
C ASP A 181 -2.70 -4.32 -3.18
N VAL A 182 -2.85 -5.63 -2.93
CA VAL A 182 -4.01 -6.41 -3.41
C VAL A 182 -5.32 -5.82 -2.90
N MET A 183 -5.40 -5.52 -1.60
CA MET A 183 -6.60 -4.93 -0.99
C MET A 183 -6.91 -3.55 -1.54
N GLY A 184 -5.87 -2.73 -1.76
CA GLY A 184 -5.99 -1.42 -2.39
C GLY A 184 -6.51 -1.52 -3.83
N ASN A 185 -6.00 -2.46 -4.62
CA ASN A 185 -6.45 -2.71 -5.98
C ASN A 185 -7.90 -3.23 -6.02
N LEU A 186 -8.28 -4.13 -5.10
CA LEU A 186 -9.68 -4.54 -4.92
C LEU A 186 -10.57 -3.34 -4.55
N GLY A 187 -10.12 -2.50 -3.63
CA GLY A 187 -10.80 -1.26 -3.29
C GLY A 187 -11.04 -0.37 -4.51
N LYS A 188 -9.99 -0.09 -5.30
CA LYS A 188 -10.08 0.70 -6.53
C LYS A 188 -11.01 0.05 -7.56
N GLU A 189 -11.00 -1.27 -7.68
CA GLU A 189 -11.84 -2.02 -8.62
C GLU A 189 -13.33 -1.91 -8.28
N PHE A 190 -13.70 -2.03 -7.00
CA PHE A 190 -15.10 -2.11 -6.58
C PHE A 190 -15.66 -0.77 -6.05
N TRP A 191 -14.82 0.23 -5.79
CA TRP A 191 -15.25 1.52 -5.27
C TRP A 191 -16.41 2.19 -6.01
N PRO A 192 -16.43 2.24 -7.36
CA PRO A 192 -17.55 2.84 -8.06
C PRO A 192 -18.87 2.14 -7.84
N ASP A 193 -18.85 0.81 -7.63
CA ASP A 193 -20.08 0.05 -7.35
C ASP A 193 -20.59 0.37 -5.94
N VAL A 194 -19.68 0.46 -4.97
CA VAL A 194 -19.99 0.88 -3.59
C VAL A 194 -20.54 2.31 -3.59
N LYS A 195 -19.85 3.24 -4.26
CA LYS A 195 -20.26 4.64 -4.36
C LYS A 195 -21.66 4.77 -4.98
N ARG A 196 -21.94 4.05 -6.07
CA ARG A 196 -23.25 4.05 -6.72
C ARG A 196 -24.36 3.54 -5.80
N LYS A 197 -24.10 2.44 -5.06
CA LYS A 197 -25.09 1.88 -4.11
C LYS A 197 -25.35 2.79 -2.90
N VAL A 198 -24.34 3.51 -2.43
CA VAL A 198 -24.45 4.37 -1.24
C VAL A 198 -25.03 5.74 -1.58
N LEU A 199 -24.62 6.35 -2.71
CA LEU A 199 -25.02 7.72 -3.08
C LEU A 199 -26.33 7.77 -3.91
N HIS A 200 -26.77 6.63 -4.48
CA HIS A 200 -28.01 6.54 -5.25
C HIS A 200 -29.08 5.72 -4.53
N ARG A 201 -29.08 5.74 -3.19
CA ARG A 201 -30.29 5.34 -2.46
C ARG A 201 -31.33 6.44 -2.64
N PRO A 202 -32.56 6.09 -3.10
CA PRO A 202 -33.66 7.02 -3.27
C PRO A 202 -34.06 7.66 -1.94
#